data_be5b838a55b4b259acc3a1efc69b59c4
#
_entry.id   be5b838a55b4b259acc3a1efc69b59c4
#
_cell.length_a   1.000
_cell.length_b   1.000
_cell.length_c   1.000
_cell.angle_alpha   90.00
_cell.angle_beta   90.00
_cell.angle_gamma   90.00
#
_symmetry.space_group_name_H-M   'P 1'
#
loop_
_entity.id
_entity.type
_entity.pdbx_description
1 polymer ?
#
loop_
_entity_poly.entity_id
_entity_poly.type
_entity_poly.pdbx_seq_one_letter_code
_entity_poly.pdbx_strand_id
1 'polypeptide(L)'
;DEELAHHLNADAKKYIADNNIQLYTINAIDKAIEIGMGKRTNTILQSAFFKLADVMPIDKAVEYMKAAAKKSYSKKGDAVVEMNYKAIDAGVDAVHKVEVPESWKNPEADAPKAERTGRPEVVKLVNELLDPIAKMDGDSLPVSAFADKADGQYVTGASAYEKRGTAVTVPQWDPEKCIQCNNCAFVCSHATIRPFLLTDDEVKAAPDNMKVADMKPKAGAYKYTMSVSPLDCMGCGECITVCPTAAISMQPQESQAAEQPVFDYLVANVSKKTDAGMVDTTPKGSQFNQPLLEFSGSCAGCAETSYARLITQLFGEQMYISNATGCSSIWGNPAATSPYTVNINSKKGPAWSNSLFEDNAEHGLGMEVGQRYLRDQAIELVKEIAASDKATAEFKAAADKFLETKDDTKANVEPTTALIAELEKAAAAGCEKSKEVLAKKDYLGKKSVWIFGGDGWAYDIGFGGLDHVLASGENVNVMVFDTEMYSNTGGQASKASNIGEVCQFAAAGKETSKKSLSEIAMSYGYVYVAPVSYTHLRAHETE
;
A
#
# COMPACT_ATOMS: atom_id res chain seq x y z
N ASP A 1 15.45 8.94 29.53
CA ASP A 1 15.06 10.36 29.60
C ASP A 1 15.74 11.20 28.49
N GLU A 2 17.03 11.01 28.23
CA GLU A 2 17.75 11.73 27.17
C GLU A 2 17.19 11.40 25.79
N GLU A 3 16.93 10.14 25.49
CA GLU A 3 16.33 9.66 24.25
C GLU A 3 14.92 10.26 24.06
N LEU A 4 14.08 10.25 25.11
CA LEU A 4 12.76 10.87 25.08
C LEU A 4 12.85 12.38 24.78
N ALA A 5 13.79 13.07 25.42
CA ALA A 5 14.02 14.49 25.19
C ALA A 5 14.46 14.79 23.75
N HIS A 6 15.18 13.85 23.09
CA HIS A 6 15.57 13.99 21.70
C HIS A 6 14.38 13.85 20.72
N HIS A 7 13.41 12.99 21.05
CA HIS A 7 12.24 12.76 20.19
C HIS A 7 11.08 13.75 20.37
N LEU A 8 11.04 14.50 21.47
CA LEU A 8 10.03 15.52 21.67
C LEU A 8 10.39 16.83 20.96
N ASN A 9 9.44 17.39 20.19
CA ASN A 9 9.61 18.71 19.59
C ASN A 9 9.52 19.86 20.62
N ALA A 10 9.91 21.07 20.21
CA ALA A 10 9.95 22.24 21.07
C ALA A 10 8.58 22.57 21.67
N ASP A 11 7.52 22.51 20.87
CA ASP A 11 6.16 22.80 21.33
C ASP A 11 5.68 21.79 22.39
N ALA A 12 5.95 20.51 22.20
CA ALA A 12 5.59 19.47 23.18
C ALA A 12 6.35 19.63 24.49
N LYS A 13 7.67 19.90 24.43
CA LYS A 13 8.49 20.19 25.62
C LYS A 13 7.92 21.37 26.40
N LYS A 14 7.66 22.47 25.70
CA LYS A 14 7.09 23.68 26.30
C LYS A 14 5.74 23.42 26.92
N TYR A 15 4.85 22.72 26.21
CA TYR A 15 3.51 22.40 26.70
C TYR A 15 3.54 21.55 27.97
N ILE A 16 4.41 20.52 28.02
CA ILE A 16 4.61 19.66 29.19
C ILE A 16 5.07 20.50 30.39
N ALA A 17 6.07 21.38 30.19
CA ALA A 17 6.65 22.19 31.27
C ALA A 17 5.70 23.28 31.77
N ASP A 18 5.05 24.02 30.86
CA ASP A 18 4.14 25.11 31.20
C ASP A 18 2.89 24.64 31.94
N ASN A 19 2.41 23.44 31.62
CA ASN A 19 1.19 22.88 32.23
C ASN A 19 1.51 21.90 33.39
N ASN A 20 2.77 21.79 33.84
CA ASN A 20 3.19 20.90 34.92
C ASN A 20 2.73 19.44 34.73
N ILE A 21 2.79 18.94 33.49
CA ILE A 21 2.34 17.60 33.14
C ILE A 21 3.25 16.56 33.81
N GLN A 22 2.63 15.60 34.50
CA GLN A 22 3.36 14.47 35.08
C GLN A 22 3.67 13.45 33.98
N LEU A 23 4.93 13.39 33.59
CA LEU A 23 5.41 12.49 32.52
C LEU A 23 5.98 11.20 33.12
N TYR A 24 5.57 10.06 32.57
CA TYR A 24 6.05 8.76 32.98
C TYR A 24 6.41 7.91 31.74
N THR A 25 7.43 7.08 31.88
CA THR A 25 7.83 6.11 30.86
C THR A 25 7.87 4.71 31.43
N ILE A 26 7.74 3.71 30.55
CA ILE A 26 7.90 2.30 30.88
C ILE A 26 8.41 1.55 29.65
N ASN A 27 9.50 0.77 29.81
CA ASN A 27 9.97 -0.15 28.79
C ASN A 27 9.20 -1.47 28.86
N ALA A 28 7.96 -1.44 28.38
CA ALA A 28 7.05 -2.59 28.46
C ALA A 28 7.45 -3.72 27.50
N ILE A 29 8.14 -3.42 26.39
CA ILE A 29 8.55 -4.43 25.39
C ILE A 29 9.63 -5.33 25.98
N ASP A 30 10.72 -4.77 26.52
CA ASP A 30 11.78 -5.57 27.08
C ASP A 30 11.28 -6.36 28.29
N LYS A 31 10.44 -5.75 29.13
CA LYS A 31 9.80 -6.47 30.24
C LYS A 31 8.94 -7.64 29.79
N ALA A 32 8.19 -7.49 28.72
CA ALA A 32 7.41 -8.60 28.15
C ALA A 32 8.30 -9.73 27.61
N ILE A 33 9.42 -9.38 26.98
CA ILE A 33 10.42 -10.35 26.49
C ILE A 33 11.08 -11.09 27.65
N GLU A 34 11.53 -10.37 28.69
CA GLU A 34 12.13 -10.95 29.91
C GLU A 34 11.20 -11.97 30.60
N ILE A 35 9.90 -11.68 30.62
CA ILE A 35 8.88 -12.55 31.23
C ILE A 35 8.55 -13.76 30.36
N GLY A 36 8.87 -13.73 29.06
CA GLY A 36 8.52 -14.77 28.10
C GLY A 36 7.21 -14.54 27.36
N MET A 37 6.64 -13.34 27.43
CA MET A 37 5.41 -12.94 26.74
C MET A 37 5.67 -12.42 25.30
N GLY A 38 6.90 -12.42 24.83
CA GLY A 38 7.29 -11.84 23.56
C GLY A 38 7.02 -10.33 23.53
N LYS A 39 6.27 -9.84 22.54
CA LYS A 39 5.94 -8.41 22.43
C LYS A 39 4.56 -8.04 23.01
N ARG A 40 3.97 -8.88 23.87
CA ARG A 40 2.63 -8.66 24.44
C ARG A 40 2.72 -7.78 25.67
N THR A 41 2.49 -6.48 25.51
CA THR A 41 2.67 -5.43 26.52
C THR A 41 1.38 -4.98 27.20
N ASN A 42 0.23 -5.35 26.70
CA ASN A 42 -1.07 -4.84 27.16
C ASN A 42 -1.32 -5.02 28.67
N THR A 43 -0.99 -6.19 29.25
CA THR A 43 -1.17 -6.46 30.68
C THR A 43 -0.25 -5.59 31.54
N ILE A 44 1.00 -5.39 31.09
CA ILE A 44 1.98 -4.53 31.75
C ILE A 44 1.49 -3.07 31.74
N LEU A 45 1.05 -2.57 30.59
CA LEU A 45 0.56 -1.20 30.44
C LEU A 45 -0.75 -0.97 31.23
N GLN A 46 -1.65 -1.94 31.28
CA GLN A 46 -2.85 -1.87 32.10
C GLN A 46 -2.54 -1.74 33.59
N SER A 47 -1.56 -2.51 34.07
CA SER A 47 -1.12 -2.43 35.46
C SER A 47 -0.47 -1.08 35.78
N ALA A 48 0.38 -0.57 34.88
CA ALA A 48 0.96 0.77 34.96
C ALA A 48 -0.12 1.85 35.01
N PHE A 49 -1.17 1.72 34.18
CA PHE A 49 -2.31 2.64 34.21
C PHE A 49 -2.97 2.68 35.59
N PHE A 50 -3.32 1.54 36.19
CA PHE A 50 -3.94 1.52 37.51
C PHE A 50 -3.06 2.10 38.60
N LYS A 51 -1.73 1.97 38.51
CA LYS A 51 -0.80 2.61 39.43
C LYS A 51 -0.84 4.13 39.31
N LEU A 52 -0.89 4.66 38.08
CA LEU A 52 -0.78 6.11 37.84
C LEU A 52 -2.11 6.84 37.93
N ALA A 53 -3.22 6.23 37.49
CA ALA A 53 -4.52 6.88 37.44
C ALA A 53 -5.25 6.95 38.77
N ASP A 54 -4.78 6.21 39.79
CA ASP A 54 -5.32 6.17 41.16
C ASP A 54 -6.86 6.02 41.24
N VAL A 55 -7.42 5.25 40.30
CA VAL A 55 -8.87 5.00 40.23
C VAL A 55 -9.35 4.05 41.33
N MET A 56 -8.43 3.30 41.91
CA MET A 56 -8.63 2.43 43.10
C MET A 56 -7.28 2.14 43.75
N PRO A 57 -7.26 1.67 45.03
CA PRO A 57 -6.01 1.25 45.68
C PRO A 57 -5.28 0.20 44.83
N ILE A 58 -3.98 0.42 44.58
CA ILE A 58 -3.20 -0.41 43.67
C ILE A 58 -3.19 -1.89 44.05
N ASP A 59 -3.16 -2.20 45.35
CA ASP A 59 -3.18 -3.58 45.83
C ASP A 59 -4.46 -4.30 45.39
N LYS A 60 -5.63 -3.61 45.42
CA LYS A 60 -6.90 -4.15 44.94
C LYS A 60 -6.91 -4.29 43.41
N ALA A 61 -6.35 -3.33 42.69
CA ALA A 61 -6.25 -3.42 41.23
C ALA A 61 -5.42 -4.65 40.83
N VAL A 62 -4.27 -4.86 41.47
CA VAL A 62 -3.41 -6.02 41.25
C VAL A 62 -4.13 -7.34 41.57
N GLU A 63 -4.84 -7.40 42.72
CA GLU A 63 -5.66 -8.56 43.08
C GLU A 63 -6.71 -8.90 42.01
N TYR A 64 -7.47 -7.91 41.56
CA TYR A 64 -8.49 -8.10 40.54
C TYR A 64 -7.90 -8.50 39.18
N MET A 65 -6.80 -7.87 38.78
CA MET A 65 -6.11 -8.25 37.54
C MET A 65 -5.57 -9.68 37.59
N LYS A 66 -4.96 -10.10 38.71
CA LYS A 66 -4.50 -11.48 38.89
C LYS A 66 -5.67 -12.49 38.90
N ALA A 67 -6.77 -12.15 39.55
CA ALA A 67 -7.98 -12.97 39.51
C ALA A 67 -8.55 -13.10 38.08
N ALA A 68 -8.64 -12.03 37.34
CA ALA A 68 -9.08 -12.02 35.96
C ALA A 68 -8.14 -12.82 35.04
N ALA A 69 -6.82 -12.67 35.20
CA ALA A 69 -5.83 -13.45 34.47
C ALA A 69 -5.97 -14.95 34.74
N LYS A 70 -6.13 -15.35 36.01
CA LYS A 70 -6.38 -16.76 36.38
C LYS A 70 -7.64 -17.28 35.71
N LYS A 71 -8.73 -16.54 35.77
CA LYS A 71 -10.00 -16.93 35.14
C LYS A 71 -9.86 -17.14 33.63
N SER A 72 -9.12 -16.23 32.95
CA SER A 72 -8.98 -16.22 31.49
C SER A 72 -8.00 -17.27 30.98
N TYR A 73 -6.92 -17.55 31.74
CA TYR A 73 -5.80 -18.33 31.25
C TYR A 73 -5.60 -19.68 31.95
N SER A 74 -6.38 -20.04 32.98
CA SER A 74 -6.20 -21.31 33.70
C SER A 74 -6.28 -22.55 32.78
N LYS A 75 -7.10 -22.50 31.72
CA LYS A 75 -7.18 -23.57 30.72
C LYS A 75 -5.94 -23.73 29.85
N LYS A 76 -5.08 -22.72 29.83
CA LYS A 76 -3.80 -22.72 29.05
C LYS A 76 -2.61 -23.19 29.89
N GLY A 77 -2.84 -23.55 31.15
CA GLY A 77 -1.84 -24.04 32.08
C GLY A 77 -1.29 -22.95 33.02
N ASP A 78 -0.78 -23.41 34.19
CA ASP A 78 -0.33 -22.56 35.29
C ASP A 78 0.86 -21.65 34.86
N ALA A 79 1.72 -22.12 33.96
CA ALA A 79 2.83 -21.32 33.44
C ALA A 79 2.37 -20.04 32.76
N VAL A 80 1.25 -20.10 32.00
CA VAL A 80 0.69 -18.91 31.34
C VAL A 80 0.06 -17.95 32.34
N VAL A 81 -0.60 -18.48 33.38
CA VAL A 81 -1.15 -17.69 34.48
C VAL A 81 -0.03 -16.95 35.20
N GLU A 82 1.06 -17.65 35.54
CA GLU A 82 2.20 -17.07 36.24
C GLU A 82 2.92 -15.99 35.41
N MET A 83 3.07 -16.19 34.10
CA MET A 83 3.60 -15.13 33.22
C MET A 83 2.73 -13.86 33.28
N ASN A 84 1.40 -14.00 33.30
CA ASN A 84 0.52 -12.84 33.43
C ASN A 84 0.63 -12.18 34.81
N TYR A 85 0.83 -12.93 35.87
CA TYR A 85 1.08 -12.37 37.20
C TYR A 85 2.36 -11.54 37.23
N LYS A 86 3.46 -12.07 36.68
CA LYS A 86 4.71 -11.33 36.55
C LYS A 86 4.57 -10.07 35.71
N ALA A 87 3.76 -10.12 34.64
CA ALA A 87 3.48 -8.95 33.81
C ALA A 87 2.70 -7.86 34.57
N ILE A 88 1.73 -8.25 35.42
CA ILE A 88 0.99 -7.33 36.27
C ILE A 88 1.94 -6.65 37.28
N ASP A 89 2.78 -7.43 37.96
CA ASP A 89 3.73 -6.90 38.93
C ASP A 89 4.77 -6.00 38.24
N ALA A 90 5.31 -6.40 37.08
CA ALA A 90 6.26 -5.61 36.32
C ALA A 90 5.67 -4.25 35.86
N GLY A 91 4.38 -4.19 35.52
CA GLY A 91 3.74 -2.94 35.18
C GLY A 91 3.64 -1.96 36.33
N VAL A 92 3.48 -2.47 37.56
CA VAL A 92 3.55 -1.63 38.77
C VAL A 92 4.96 -1.14 39.05
N ASP A 93 5.97 -2.02 38.92
CA ASP A 93 7.33 -1.74 39.40
C ASP A 93 8.18 -0.97 38.38
N ALA A 94 7.97 -1.17 37.09
CA ALA A 94 8.82 -0.63 36.03
C ALA A 94 8.42 0.77 35.53
N VAL A 95 7.39 1.38 36.11
CA VAL A 95 7.00 2.78 35.77
C VAL A 95 8.05 3.74 36.31
N HIS A 96 8.62 4.54 35.41
CA HIS A 96 9.62 5.56 35.74
C HIS A 96 9.01 6.96 35.55
N LYS A 97 9.14 7.81 36.58
CA LYS A 97 8.75 9.22 36.48
C LYS A 97 9.88 10.00 35.82
N VAL A 98 9.55 10.73 34.78
CA VAL A 98 10.50 11.62 34.11
C VAL A 98 10.55 12.96 34.83
N GLU A 99 11.72 13.38 35.26
CA GLU A 99 11.92 14.72 35.80
C GLU A 99 11.98 15.73 34.65
N VAL A 100 10.92 16.54 34.49
CA VAL A 100 10.80 17.54 33.42
C VAL A 100 11.82 18.66 33.65
N PRO A 101 12.81 18.87 32.77
CA PRO A 101 13.82 19.91 32.95
C PRO A 101 13.23 21.32 32.84
N GLU A 102 13.70 22.26 33.65
CA GLU A 102 13.32 23.69 33.55
C GLU A 102 13.63 24.29 32.17
N SER A 103 14.64 23.76 31.45
CA SER A 103 14.98 24.16 30.10
C SER A 103 13.84 23.93 29.09
N TRP A 104 12.89 23.01 29.38
CA TRP A 104 11.75 22.77 28.52
C TRP A 104 10.71 23.91 28.52
N LYS A 105 10.79 24.86 29.46
CA LYS A 105 9.97 26.09 29.39
C LYS A 105 10.37 27.02 28.26
N ASN A 106 11.67 26.97 27.90
CA ASN A 106 12.23 27.73 26.80
C ASN A 106 13.12 26.80 25.94
N PRO A 107 12.52 25.83 25.23
CA PRO A 107 13.27 24.88 24.44
C PRO A 107 13.89 25.58 23.21
N GLU A 108 14.99 25.03 22.71
CA GLU A 108 15.51 25.42 21.39
C GLU A 108 14.45 25.15 20.33
N ALA A 109 14.32 26.07 19.39
CA ALA A 109 13.38 25.90 18.28
C ALA A 109 13.76 24.68 17.43
N ASP A 110 12.78 23.94 17.00
CA ASP A 110 12.98 22.84 16.07
C ASP A 110 13.61 23.34 14.75
N ALA A 111 14.41 22.52 14.13
CA ALA A 111 14.92 22.83 12.80
C ALA A 111 13.75 23.04 11.82
N PRO A 112 13.84 24.01 10.91
CA PRO A 112 12.81 24.23 9.90
C PRO A 112 12.56 22.93 9.12
N LYS A 113 11.28 22.55 8.98
CA LYS A 113 10.92 21.42 8.13
C LYS A 113 11.29 21.76 6.68
N ALA A 114 11.98 20.84 6.00
CA ALA A 114 12.25 20.97 4.58
C ALA A 114 10.93 21.10 3.81
N GLU A 115 10.93 21.94 2.78
CA GLU A 115 9.79 22.02 1.87
C GLU A 115 9.56 20.66 1.19
N ARG A 116 8.30 20.25 1.15
CA ARG A 116 7.91 19.02 0.44
C ARG A 116 8.06 19.24 -1.06
N THR A 117 8.69 18.29 -1.71
CA THR A 117 8.81 18.21 -3.17
C THR A 117 7.90 17.14 -3.74
N GLY A 118 7.69 17.14 -5.05
CA GLY A 118 6.87 16.14 -5.75
C GLY A 118 5.73 16.78 -6.54
N ARG A 119 4.63 16.07 -6.68
CA ARG A 119 3.45 16.53 -7.44
C ARG A 119 2.77 17.68 -6.69
N PRO A 120 2.65 18.89 -7.33
CA PRO A 120 2.14 20.08 -6.62
C PRO A 120 0.76 19.91 -6.02
N GLU A 121 -0.14 19.19 -6.71
CA GLU A 121 -1.50 18.93 -6.25
C GLU A 121 -1.54 18.01 -5.03
N VAL A 122 -0.61 17.07 -4.90
CA VAL A 122 -0.50 16.18 -3.73
C VAL A 122 0.14 16.93 -2.56
N VAL A 123 1.21 17.69 -2.83
CA VAL A 123 1.86 18.54 -1.81
C VAL A 123 0.85 19.53 -1.22
N LYS A 124 0.01 20.14 -2.07
CA LYS A 124 -1.06 21.03 -1.63
C LYS A 124 -2.05 20.30 -0.73
N LEU A 125 -2.56 19.13 -1.14
CA LEU A 125 -3.48 18.31 -0.33
C LEU A 125 -2.87 18.01 1.04
N VAL A 126 -1.61 17.58 1.08
CA VAL A 126 -0.92 17.22 2.32
C VAL A 126 -0.76 18.42 3.24
N ASN A 127 -0.25 19.55 2.72
CA ASN A 127 0.04 20.72 3.54
C ASN A 127 -1.23 21.43 4.05
N GLU A 128 -2.24 21.55 3.19
CA GLU A 128 -3.43 22.36 3.50
C GLU A 128 -4.55 21.57 4.19
N LEU A 129 -4.59 20.24 4.00
CA LEU A 129 -5.68 19.42 4.55
C LEU A 129 -5.18 18.31 5.47
N LEU A 130 -4.24 17.46 5.01
CA LEU A 130 -3.87 16.26 5.78
C LEU A 130 -3.01 16.59 7.01
N ASP A 131 -2.10 17.54 6.92
CA ASP A 131 -1.25 17.95 8.04
C ASP A 131 -2.07 18.55 9.23
N PRO A 132 -3.01 19.49 9.01
CA PRO A 132 -3.89 19.94 10.09
C PRO A 132 -4.68 18.80 10.72
N ILE A 133 -5.25 17.91 9.91
CA ILE A 133 -6.00 16.75 10.42
C ILE A 133 -5.09 15.80 11.21
N ALA A 134 -3.90 15.51 10.73
CA ALA A 134 -2.93 14.66 11.43
C ALA A 134 -2.44 15.27 12.75
N LYS A 135 -2.43 16.59 12.86
CA LYS A 135 -2.13 17.32 14.12
C LYS A 135 -3.32 17.42 15.07
N MET A 136 -4.45 16.80 14.77
CA MET A 136 -5.70 16.91 15.51
C MET A 136 -6.29 18.34 15.53
N ASP A 137 -5.97 19.14 14.51
CA ASP A 137 -6.44 20.53 14.33
C ASP A 137 -7.41 20.65 13.13
N GLY A 138 -8.08 19.57 12.79
CA GLY A 138 -9.04 19.52 11.68
C GLY A 138 -10.21 20.48 11.86
N ASP A 139 -10.61 20.79 13.11
CA ASP A 139 -11.68 21.73 13.41
C ASP A 139 -11.34 23.19 13.05
N SER A 140 -10.07 23.52 12.87
CA SER A 140 -9.64 24.83 12.38
C SER A 140 -9.89 25.02 10.88
N LEU A 141 -10.14 23.94 10.13
CA LEU A 141 -10.36 23.98 8.69
C LEU A 141 -11.77 24.49 8.37
N PRO A 142 -11.91 25.50 7.51
CA PRO A 142 -13.22 25.95 7.06
C PRO A 142 -13.86 24.90 6.13
N VAL A 143 -15.19 24.87 6.07
CA VAL A 143 -15.93 23.96 5.15
C VAL A 143 -15.48 24.14 3.70
N SER A 144 -15.08 25.35 3.30
CA SER A 144 -14.56 25.65 1.96
C SER A 144 -13.25 24.91 1.62
N ALA A 145 -12.50 24.42 2.60
CA ALA A 145 -11.31 23.59 2.35
C ALA A 145 -11.67 22.25 1.67
N PHE A 146 -12.93 21.83 1.75
CA PHE A 146 -13.44 20.60 1.15
C PHE A 146 -14.31 20.86 -0.09
N ALA A 147 -14.44 22.10 -0.57
CA ALA A 147 -15.37 22.46 -1.64
C ALA A 147 -15.05 21.73 -2.98
N ASP A 148 -13.77 21.52 -3.26
CA ASP A 148 -13.29 20.77 -4.43
C ASP A 148 -13.26 19.24 -4.23
N LYS A 149 -13.80 18.76 -3.10
CA LYS A 149 -13.90 17.35 -2.72
C LYS A 149 -15.34 16.89 -2.54
N ALA A 150 -16.31 17.69 -2.96
CA ALA A 150 -17.74 17.43 -2.75
C ALA A 150 -18.22 16.12 -3.40
N ASP A 151 -17.54 15.65 -4.43
CA ASP A 151 -17.80 14.37 -5.12
C ASP A 151 -17.00 13.19 -4.50
N GLY A 152 -16.22 13.42 -3.44
CA GLY A 152 -15.39 12.41 -2.79
C GLY A 152 -14.09 12.08 -3.53
N GLN A 153 -13.75 12.79 -4.60
CA GLN A 153 -12.50 12.55 -5.33
C GLN A 153 -11.31 13.25 -4.69
N TYR A 154 -10.21 12.52 -4.58
CA TYR A 154 -8.93 13.02 -4.08
C TYR A 154 -7.81 12.63 -5.04
N VAL A 155 -6.76 13.45 -5.08
CA VAL A 155 -5.53 13.09 -5.78
C VAL A 155 -4.86 11.92 -5.09
N THR A 156 -4.33 10.97 -5.86
CA THR A 156 -3.69 9.76 -5.35
C THR A 156 -2.22 9.99 -5.01
N GLY A 157 -1.63 9.14 -4.15
CA GLY A 157 -0.20 9.14 -3.83
C GLY A 157 0.18 9.93 -2.57
N ALA A 158 -0.78 10.32 -1.74
CA ALA A 158 -0.49 11.05 -0.50
C ALA A 158 0.27 10.20 0.54
N SER A 159 0.16 8.87 0.51
CA SER A 159 0.89 7.97 1.40
C SER A 159 2.42 8.15 1.36
N ALA A 160 2.97 8.61 0.22
CA ALA A 160 4.41 8.90 0.08
C ALA A 160 4.92 10.01 1.03
N TYR A 161 4.02 10.82 1.57
CA TYR A 161 4.35 11.93 2.48
C TYR A 161 4.14 11.61 3.96
N GLU A 162 3.63 10.44 4.29
CA GLU A 162 3.40 10.06 5.69
C GLU A 162 4.70 9.82 6.46
N LYS A 163 5.69 9.16 5.85
CA LYS A 163 7.03 8.93 6.43
C LYS A 163 6.97 8.52 7.91
N ARG A 164 6.24 7.42 8.18
CA ARG A 164 5.86 7.00 9.55
C ARG A 164 7.05 6.62 10.44
N GLY A 165 8.14 6.10 9.87
CA GLY A 165 9.36 5.75 10.59
C GLY A 165 9.17 4.69 11.68
N THR A 166 8.25 3.74 11.49
CA THR A 166 7.85 2.79 12.55
C THR A 166 8.78 1.58 12.72
N ALA A 167 9.66 1.33 11.76
CA ALA A 167 10.55 0.19 11.82
C ALA A 167 11.72 0.43 12.76
N VAL A 168 12.01 -0.49 13.66
CA VAL A 168 13.22 -0.47 14.52
C VAL A 168 14.46 -0.76 13.68
N THR A 169 14.34 -1.69 12.72
CA THR A 169 15.43 -2.05 11.81
C THR A 169 14.92 -2.05 10.38
N VAL A 170 15.77 -1.65 9.44
CA VAL A 170 15.47 -1.56 8.00
C VAL A 170 16.57 -2.25 7.20
N PRO A 171 16.28 -2.70 5.96
CA PRO A 171 17.27 -3.38 5.14
C PRO A 171 18.36 -2.44 4.65
N GLN A 172 19.60 -2.90 4.70
CA GLN A 172 20.77 -2.30 4.08
C GLN A 172 21.24 -3.19 2.94
N TRP A 173 21.53 -2.61 1.79
CA TRP A 173 22.01 -3.32 0.61
C TRP A 173 23.54 -3.34 0.53
N ASP A 174 24.09 -4.53 0.21
CA ASP A 174 25.49 -4.78 -0.07
C ASP A 174 25.67 -5.05 -1.60
N PRO A 175 26.24 -4.08 -2.35
CA PRO A 175 26.40 -4.23 -3.80
C PRO A 175 27.38 -5.34 -4.21
N GLU A 176 28.36 -5.68 -3.37
CA GLU A 176 29.39 -6.69 -3.69
C GLU A 176 28.81 -8.10 -3.71
N LYS A 177 27.88 -8.40 -2.80
CA LYS A 177 27.19 -9.69 -2.70
C LYS A 177 25.99 -9.81 -3.64
N CYS A 178 25.46 -8.70 -4.13
CA CYS A 178 24.20 -8.68 -4.87
C CYS A 178 24.35 -9.28 -6.28
N ILE A 179 23.48 -10.24 -6.62
CA ILE A 179 23.35 -10.83 -7.96
C ILE A 179 22.31 -10.14 -8.82
N GLN A 180 21.61 -9.13 -8.32
CA GLN A 180 20.60 -8.32 -9.02
C GLN A 180 19.38 -9.15 -9.50
N CYS A 181 18.94 -10.11 -8.71
CA CYS A 181 17.74 -10.91 -9.00
C CYS A 181 16.42 -10.15 -8.76
N ASN A 182 16.44 -9.07 -7.97
CA ASN A 182 15.29 -8.26 -7.56
C ASN A 182 14.25 -8.97 -6.68
N ASN A 183 14.55 -10.17 -6.14
CA ASN A 183 13.62 -10.90 -5.28
C ASN A 183 13.20 -10.10 -4.04
N CYS A 184 14.13 -9.34 -3.46
CA CYS A 184 13.84 -8.47 -2.32
C CYS A 184 12.80 -7.39 -2.63
N ALA A 185 12.85 -6.79 -3.82
CA ALA A 185 11.84 -5.84 -4.29
C ALA A 185 10.52 -6.56 -4.65
N PHE A 186 10.62 -7.77 -5.24
CA PHE A 186 9.47 -8.55 -5.67
C PHE A 186 8.54 -8.95 -4.51
N VAL A 187 9.10 -9.28 -3.34
CA VAL A 187 8.29 -9.65 -2.15
C VAL A 187 7.90 -8.47 -1.27
N CYS A 188 8.45 -7.28 -1.51
CA CYS A 188 8.20 -6.14 -0.63
C CYS A 188 6.74 -5.67 -0.68
N SER A 189 6.03 -5.84 0.42
CA SER A 189 4.61 -5.47 0.58
C SER A 189 4.34 -3.97 0.43
N HIS A 190 5.33 -3.13 0.77
CA HIS A 190 5.18 -1.67 0.89
C HIS A 190 5.92 -0.89 -0.21
N ALA A 191 6.56 -1.59 -1.15
CA ALA A 191 7.35 -0.98 -2.22
C ALA A 191 8.48 -0.05 -1.72
N THR A 192 9.06 -0.37 -0.58
CA THR A 192 10.09 0.45 0.08
C THR A 192 11.52 0.07 -0.33
N ILE A 193 11.71 -1.06 -0.97
CA ILE A 193 12.99 -1.48 -1.55
C ILE A 193 12.81 -1.65 -3.06
N ARG A 194 13.59 -0.90 -3.86
CA ARG A 194 13.41 -0.81 -5.32
C ARG A 194 14.73 -0.84 -6.07
N PRO A 195 14.82 -1.58 -7.20
CA PRO A 195 15.95 -1.53 -8.11
C PRO A 195 15.81 -0.37 -9.10
N PHE A 196 16.93 0.25 -9.42
CA PHE A 196 17.01 1.26 -10.49
C PHE A 196 18.19 0.97 -11.41
N LEU A 197 18.02 1.32 -12.70
CA LEU A 197 19.09 1.40 -13.67
C LEU A 197 19.37 2.85 -13.98
N LEU A 198 20.64 3.26 -13.93
CA LEU A 198 21.06 4.65 -14.05
C LEU A 198 22.06 4.83 -15.19
N THR A 199 21.96 5.97 -15.85
CA THR A 199 23.05 6.50 -16.68
C THR A 199 24.16 7.10 -15.81
N ASP A 200 25.35 7.32 -16.37
CA ASP A 200 26.45 7.96 -15.64
C ASP A 200 26.09 9.38 -15.17
N ASP A 201 25.24 10.10 -15.91
CA ASP A 201 24.82 11.45 -15.53
C ASP A 201 23.81 11.43 -14.37
N GLU A 202 22.91 10.44 -14.34
CA GLU A 202 22.01 10.23 -13.19
C GLU A 202 22.80 9.85 -11.92
N VAL A 203 23.88 9.07 -12.07
CA VAL A 203 24.78 8.74 -10.95
C VAL A 203 25.51 9.98 -10.43
N LYS A 204 26.01 10.85 -11.32
CA LYS A 204 26.71 12.09 -10.93
C LYS A 204 25.81 13.11 -10.23
N ALA A 205 24.51 13.12 -10.57
CA ALA A 205 23.53 14.03 -9.98
C ALA A 205 22.92 13.51 -8.67
N ALA A 206 23.17 12.26 -8.32
CA ALA A 206 22.65 11.62 -7.11
C ALA A 206 23.41 12.08 -5.85
N PRO A 207 22.85 11.90 -4.65
CA PRO A 207 23.58 12.10 -3.40
C PRO A 207 24.87 11.26 -3.34
N ASP A 208 25.94 11.81 -2.80
CA ASP A 208 27.28 11.23 -2.78
C ASP A 208 27.38 9.86 -2.10
N ASN A 209 26.48 9.58 -1.17
CA ASN A 209 26.42 8.30 -0.45
C ASN A 209 25.69 7.18 -1.21
N MET A 210 25.17 7.44 -2.41
CA MET A 210 24.48 6.42 -3.21
C MET A 210 25.44 5.31 -3.62
N LYS A 211 25.10 4.07 -3.26
CA LYS A 211 25.85 2.87 -3.69
C LYS A 211 25.39 2.42 -5.06
N VAL A 212 26.32 2.06 -5.93
CA VAL A 212 26.05 1.56 -7.28
C VAL A 212 26.91 0.33 -7.59
N ALA A 213 26.43 -0.52 -8.51
CA ALA A 213 27.18 -1.62 -9.09
C ALA A 213 27.01 -1.63 -10.62
N ASP A 214 27.86 -2.34 -11.34
CA ASP A 214 27.65 -2.55 -12.76
C ASP A 214 26.43 -3.45 -12.99
N MET A 215 25.60 -3.13 -13.98
CA MET A 215 24.44 -3.94 -14.34
C MET A 215 24.86 -5.37 -14.77
N LYS A 216 24.13 -6.38 -14.31
CA LYS A 216 24.35 -7.82 -14.64
C LYS A 216 23.11 -8.41 -15.33
N PRO A 217 23.26 -9.19 -16.44
CA PRO A 217 24.45 -9.25 -17.29
C PRO A 217 24.75 -7.88 -17.91
N LYS A 218 25.97 -7.61 -18.32
CA LYS A 218 26.36 -6.35 -18.95
C LYS A 218 25.56 -6.16 -20.25
N ALA A 219 24.41 -5.51 -20.14
CA ALA A 219 23.60 -5.07 -21.25
C ALA A 219 23.57 -3.53 -21.22
N GLY A 220 24.33 -2.89 -22.08
CA GLY A 220 24.40 -1.43 -22.17
C GLY A 220 25.29 -0.77 -21.10
N ALA A 221 25.26 0.55 -21.08
CA ALA A 221 26.09 1.43 -20.25
C ALA A 221 25.36 1.87 -18.96
N TYR A 222 24.58 0.97 -18.31
CA TYR A 222 23.84 1.33 -17.11
C TYR A 222 24.53 0.86 -15.84
N LYS A 223 24.39 1.64 -14.78
CA LYS A 223 24.67 1.25 -13.40
C LYS A 223 23.38 0.75 -12.73
N TYR A 224 23.55 -0.13 -11.77
CA TYR A 224 22.46 -0.71 -10.98
C TYR A 224 22.57 -0.23 -9.54
N THR A 225 21.44 0.12 -8.94
CA THR A 225 21.34 0.31 -7.48
C THR A 225 20.07 -0.36 -6.94
N MET A 226 20.13 -0.76 -5.68
CA MET A 226 18.97 -1.18 -4.89
C MET A 226 18.83 -0.19 -3.74
N SER A 227 17.78 0.61 -3.77
CA SER A 227 17.55 1.65 -2.77
C SER A 227 16.39 1.30 -1.84
N VAL A 228 16.48 1.77 -0.62
CA VAL A 228 15.49 1.54 0.43
C VAL A 228 14.98 2.87 0.97
N SER A 229 13.66 2.98 1.19
CA SER A 229 13.07 4.07 1.96
C SER A 229 13.00 3.68 3.44
N PRO A 230 13.90 4.15 4.32
CA PRO A 230 13.91 3.76 5.72
C PRO A 230 12.66 4.21 6.49
N LEU A 231 12.12 5.39 6.15
CA LEU A 231 10.96 5.97 6.84
C LEU A 231 9.63 5.32 6.44
N ASP A 232 9.56 4.66 5.28
CA ASP A 232 8.37 3.96 4.82
C ASP A 232 8.45 2.43 5.06
N CYS A 233 9.63 1.91 5.39
CA CYS A 233 9.84 0.50 5.69
C CYS A 233 9.14 0.09 6.99
N MET A 234 8.50 -1.09 6.98
CA MET A 234 7.82 -1.66 8.16
C MET A 234 8.68 -2.68 8.93
N GLY A 235 9.93 -2.91 8.52
CA GLY A 235 10.87 -3.78 9.22
C GLY A 235 10.50 -5.27 9.25
N CYS A 236 9.70 -5.76 8.29
CA CYS A 236 9.18 -7.13 8.29
C CYS A 236 10.26 -8.22 8.05
N GLY A 237 11.37 -7.88 7.38
CA GLY A 237 12.45 -8.82 7.10
C GLY A 237 12.25 -9.75 5.88
N GLU A 238 11.13 -9.70 5.17
CA GLU A 238 10.87 -10.58 4.01
C GLU A 238 11.95 -10.51 2.93
N CYS A 239 12.50 -9.30 2.70
CA CYS A 239 13.58 -9.10 1.74
C CYS A 239 14.86 -9.87 2.07
N ILE A 240 15.12 -10.16 3.36
CA ILE A 240 16.29 -10.95 3.78
C ILE A 240 16.05 -12.42 3.46
N THR A 241 14.85 -12.92 3.77
CA THR A 241 14.52 -14.36 3.66
C THR A 241 14.63 -14.87 2.22
N VAL A 242 14.38 -14.00 1.23
CA VAL A 242 14.44 -14.33 -0.20
C VAL A 242 15.76 -13.98 -0.85
N CYS A 243 16.71 -13.41 -0.13
CA CYS A 243 18.01 -13.04 -0.70
C CYS A 243 18.98 -14.25 -0.72
N PRO A 244 19.29 -14.84 -1.90
CA PRO A 244 20.07 -16.07 -1.96
C PRO A 244 21.55 -15.87 -1.62
N THR A 245 22.04 -14.63 -1.63
CA THR A 245 23.45 -14.29 -1.39
C THR A 245 23.69 -13.50 -0.12
N ALA A 246 22.66 -13.32 0.72
CA ALA A 246 22.72 -12.49 1.92
C ALA A 246 23.25 -11.06 1.63
N ALA A 247 22.88 -10.50 0.48
CA ALA A 247 23.21 -9.12 0.10
C ALA A 247 22.35 -8.07 0.80
N ILE A 248 21.36 -8.49 1.58
CA ILE A 248 20.50 -7.64 2.39
C ILE A 248 20.66 -8.03 3.84
N SER A 249 20.88 -7.05 4.72
CA SER A 249 20.95 -7.23 6.18
C SER A 249 20.10 -6.16 6.88
N MET A 250 19.46 -6.50 8.01
CA MET A 250 18.75 -5.50 8.80
C MET A 250 19.72 -4.70 9.67
N GLN A 251 19.55 -3.38 9.66
CA GLN A 251 20.33 -2.43 10.43
C GLN A 251 19.39 -1.50 11.19
N PRO A 252 19.83 -0.90 12.33
CA PRO A 252 19.03 0.10 13.02
C PRO A 252 18.57 1.21 12.05
N GLN A 253 17.31 1.61 12.11
CA GLN A 253 16.74 2.58 11.19
C GLN A 253 17.51 3.89 11.16
N GLU A 254 17.90 4.40 12.33
CA GLU A 254 18.65 5.65 12.47
C GLU A 254 19.98 5.64 11.73
N SER A 255 20.67 4.47 11.71
CA SER A 255 21.92 4.30 10.98
C SER A 255 21.73 4.36 9.45
N GLN A 256 20.51 4.25 8.96
CA GLN A 256 20.16 4.25 7.55
C GLN A 256 19.43 5.55 7.12
N ALA A 257 19.36 6.55 7.97
CA ALA A 257 18.68 7.83 7.68
C ALA A 257 19.20 8.52 6.39
N ALA A 258 20.48 8.37 6.10
CA ALA A 258 21.10 8.92 4.89
C ALA A 258 20.63 8.26 3.56
N GLU A 259 19.96 7.10 3.61
CA GLU A 259 19.39 6.44 2.45
C GLU A 259 18.07 7.10 1.98
N GLN A 260 17.36 7.83 2.86
CA GLN A 260 16.09 8.46 2.48
C GLN A 260 16.26 9.48 1.34
N PRO A 261 17.20 10.44 1.38
CA PRO A 261 17.45 11.36 0.26
C PRO A 261 17.83 10.64 -1.04
N VAL A 262 18.55 9.52 -0.94
CA VAL A 262 18.92 8.70 -2.12
C VAL A 262 17.67 8.09 -2.74
N PHE A 263 16.80 7.49 -1.94
CA PHE A 263 15.55 6.90 -2.41
C PHE A 263 14.65 7.97 -3.06
N ASP A 264 14.48 9.11 -2.39
CA ASP A 264 13.65 10.21 -2.88
C ASP A 264 14.18 10.77 -4.20
N TYR A 265 15.51 10.93 -4.35
CA TYR A 265 16.15 11.32 -5.61
C TYR A 265 15.84 10.32 -6.74
N LEU A 266 16.01 9.04 -6.48
CA LEU A 266 15.81 7.97 -7.47
C LEU A 266 14.37 7.91 -7.96
N VAL A 267 13.41 7.98 -7.05
CA VAL A 267 11.97 7.96 -7.39
C VAL A 267 11.57 9.19 -8.20
N ALA A 268 12.14 10.35 -7.89
CA ALA A 268 11.78 11.61 -8.56
C ALA A 268 12.45 11.79 -9.93
N ASN A 269 13.68 11.27 -10.14
CA ASN A 269 14.51 11.64 -11.28
C ASN A 269 14.88 10.49 -12.22
N VAL A 270 14.76 9.22 -11.76
CA VAL A 270 15.22 8.08 -12.56
C VAL A 270 14.05 7.32 -13.17
N SER A 271 13.99 7.37 -14.50
CA SER A 271 12.97 6.63 -15.27
C SER A 271 13.45 5.24 -15.65
N LYS A 272 12.49 4.32 -15.89
CA LYS A 272 12.76 2.98 -16.42
C LYS A 272 13.55 3.06 -17.75
N LYS A 273 14.58 2.24 -17.88
CA LYS A 273 15.38 2.09 -19.11
C LYS A 273 14.75 0.99 -19.99
N THR A 274 14.04 1.42 -21.02
CA THR A 274 13.28 0.49 -21.90
C THR A 274 14.16 -0.33 -22.82
N ASP A 275 15.35 0.17 -23.13
CA ASP A 275 16.38 -0.45 -23.97
C ASP A 275 17.35 -1.36 -23.19
N ALA A 276 17.19 -1.48 -21.87
CA ALA A 276 18.03 -2.31 -21.02
C ALA A 276 17.77 -3.83 -21.17
N GLY A 277 16.85 -4.25 -22.02
CA GLY A 277 16.53 -5.66 -22.28
C GLY A 277 15.81 -6.36 -21.11
N MET A 278 15.21 -5.61 -20.17
CA MET A 278 14.43 -6.18 -19.07
C MET A 278 13.02 -6.52 -19.52
N VAL A 279 12.64 -7.80 -19.36
CA VAL A 279 11.31 -8.31 -19.75
C VAL A 279 10.33 -8.12 -18.61
N ASP A 280 9.28 -7.31 -18.81
CA ASP A 280 8.31 -6.93 -17.78
C ASP A 280 7.53 -8.09 -17.16
N THR A 281 7.38 -9.21 -17.88
CA THR A 281 6.66 -10.40 -17.41
C THR A 281 7.53 -11.36 -16.62
N THR A 282 8.80 -11.00 -16.34
CA THR A 282 9.68 -11.79 -15.47
C THR A 282 9.73 -11.19 -14.06
N PRO A 283 9.99 -12.00 -13.00
CA PRO A 283 10.14 -11.46 -11.64
C PRO A 283 11.16 -10.33 -11.57
N LYS A 284 12.34 -10.50 -12.19
CA LYS A 284 13.38 -9.46 -12.23
C LYS A 284 12.95 -8.21 -12.99
N GLY A 285 12.41 -8.38 -14.19
CA GLY A 285 12.10 -7.25 -15.08
C GLY A 285 10.92 -6.41 -14.60
N SER A 286 9.88 -7.04 -14.03
CA SER A 286 8.70 -6.36 -13.49
C SER A 286 9.05 -5.34 -12.41
N GLN A 287 10.13 -5.56 -11.65
CA GLN A 287 10.51 -4.68 -10.55
C GLN A 287 11.15 -3.36 -10.99
N PHE A 288 11.56 -3.22 -12.25
CA PHE A 288 11.96 -1.94 -12.82
C PHE A 288 10.77 -1.06 -13.24
N ASN A 289 9.55 -1.61 -13.26
CA ASN A 289 8.33 -0.81 -13.38
C ASN A 289 8.07 -0.08 -12.06
N GLN A 290 7.67 1.19 -12.15
CA GLN A 290 7.25 1.93 -10.96
C GLN A 290 6.03 1.22 -10.32
N PRO A 291 6.07 0.87 -9.04
CA PRO A 291 4.87 0.42 -8.34
C PRO A 291 3.87 1.58 -8.23
N LEU A 292 2.62 1.31 -8.59
CA LEU A 292 1.53 2.28 -8.49
C LEU A 292 0.61 2.00 -7.29
N LEU A 293 1.10 1.17 -6.39
CA LEU A 293 0.66 0.98 -5.00
C LEU A 293 1.92 1.00 -4.13
N GLU A 294 2.04 1.98 -3.24
CA GLU A 294 3.25 2.18 -2.43
C GLU A 294 2.91 2.70 -1.04
N PHE A 295 3.71 2.32 -0.06
CA PHE A 295 3.65 2.82 1.32
C PHE A 295 2.24 2.70 1.94
N SER A 296 1.58 1.58 1.67
CA SER A 296 0.22 1.31 2.18
C SER A 296 0.19 1.14 3.70
N GLY A 297 -0.99 1.28 4.29
CA GLY A 297 -1.23 1.03 5.71
C GLY A 297 -1.32 -0.45 6.09
N SER A 298 -0.83 -1.38 5.27
CA SER A 298 -0.88 -2.82 5.55
C SER A 298 0.06 -3.24 6.68
N CYS A 299 -0.22 -4.40 7.26
CA CYS A 299 0.67 -5.02 8.26
C CYS A 299 2.07 -5.26 7.69
N ALA A 300 3.08 -5.30 8.56
CA ALA A 300 4.43 -5.67 8.17
C ALA A 300 4.45 -7.08 7.55
N GLY A 301 4.95 -7.21 6.31
CA GLY A 301 5.00 -8.47 5.59
C GLY A 301 3.65 -8.96 5.04
N CYS A 302 2.68 -8.07 4.85
CA CYS A 302 1.36 -8.41 4.30
C CYS A 302 1.47 -8.99 2.88
N ALA A 303 0.97 -10.22 2.70
CA ALA A 303 0.99 -10.88 1.40
C ALA A 303 0.03 -10.23 0.38
N GLU A 304 -1.13 -9.72 0.82
CA GLU A 304 -2.10 -9.10 -0.07
C GLU A 304 -1.51 -7.94 -0.88
N THR A 305 -0.81 -7.04 -0.20
CA THR A 305 -0.22 -5.85 -0.85
C THR A 305 0.95 -6.17 -1.76
N SER A 306 1.66 -7.28 -1.55
CA SER A 306 2.69 -7.73 -2.49
C SER A 306 2.10 -8.06 -3.85
N TYR A 307 0.97 -8.79 -3.88
CA TYR A 307 0.25 -9.12 -5.11
C TYR A 307 -0.39 -7.90 -5.75
N ALA A 308 -1.12 -7.09 -4.97
CA ALA A 308 -1.76 -5.88 -5.46
C ALA A 308 -0.74 -4.91 -6.09
N ARG A 309 0.41 -4.75 -5.44
CA ARG A 309 1.52 -3.93 -5.96
C ARG A 309 2.04 -4.46 -7.30
N LEU A 310 2.29 -5.77 -7.41
CA LEU A 310 2.76 -6.38 -8.66
C LEU A 310 1.75 -6.16 -9.80
N ILE A 311 0.47 -6.35 -9.53
CA ILE A 311 -0.60 -6.08 -10.52
C ILE A 311 -0.55 -4.62 -10.98
N THR A 312 -0.35 -3.67 -10.08
CA THR A 312 -0.25 -2.26 -10.46
C THR A 312 1.00 -1.95 -11.29
N GLN A 313 2.12 -2.66 -11.07
CA GLN A 313 3.32 -2.53 -11.91
C GLN A 313 3.11 -3.02 -13.35
N LEU A 314 2.21 -3.97 -13.54
CA LEU A 314 1.94 -4.57 -14.85
C LEU A 314 0.80 -3.88 -15.61
N PHE A 315 -0.22 -3.40 -14.90
CA PHE A 315 -1.47 -2.93 -15.50
C PHE A 315 -1.93 -1.55 -14.99
N GLY A 316 -1.32 -1.01 -13.92
CA GLY A 316 -1.84 0.09 -13.12
C GLY A 316 -2.19 1.36 -13.89
N GLU A 317 -1.49 1.67 -15.00
CA GLU A 317 -1.79 2.86 -15.80
C GLU A 317 -3.14 2.78 -16.54
N GLN A 318 -3.72 1.59 -16.68
CA GLN A 318 -5.00 1.35 -17.33
C GLN A 318 -5.95 0.52 -16.45
N MET A 319 -5.88 0.68 -15.13
CA MET A 319 -6.73 -0.06 -14.18
C MET A 319 -7.86 0.78 -13.62
N TYR A 320 -9.06 0.17 -13.59
CA TYR A 320 -10.10 0.52 -12.63
C TYR A 320 -10.17 -0.58 -11.56
N ILE A 321 -10.29 -0.19 -10.31
CA ILE A 321 -10.36 -1.11 -9.17
C ILE A 321 -11.64 -0.85 -8.39
N SER A 322 -12.52 -1.85 -8.35
CA SER A 322 -13.64 -1.95 -7.43
C SER A 322 -13.19 -2.78 -6.23
N ASN A 323 -13.26 -2.25 -5.03
CA ASN A 323 -12.71 -2.89 -3.83
C ASN A 323 -13.78 -3.17 -2.80
N ALA A 324 -13.86 -4.39 -2.29
CA ALA A 324 -14.73 -4.75 -1.17
C ALA A 324 -14.16 -4.27 0.16
N THR A 325 -15.02 -3.80 1.05
CA THR A 325 -14.63 -3.46 2.43
C THR A 325 -14.01 -4.68 3.12
N GLY A 326 -12.85 -4.46 3.76
CA GLY A 326 -12.05 -5.50 4.40
C GLY A 326 -10.60 -5.03 4.57
N CYS A 327 -9.62 -5.94 4.65
CA CYS A 327 -8.21 -5.56 4.71
C CYS A 327 -7.80 -4.70 3.52
N SER A 328 -8.27 -5.02 2.32
CA SER A 328 -7.90 -4.30 1.10
C SER A 328 -8.43 -2.85 1.07
N SER A 329 -9.52 -2.53 1.76
CA SER A 329 -9.95 -1.14 1.95
C SER A 329 -9.16 -0.44 3.05
N ILE A 330 -8.71 -1.16 4.07
CA ILE A 330 -7.95 -0.58 5.19
C ILE A 330 -6.52 -0.26 4.77
N TRP A 331 -5.81 -1.18 4.12
CA TRP A 331 -4.48 -0.86 3.59
C TRP A 331 -4.55 0.02 2.33
N GLY A 332 -5.69 0.05 1.63
CA GLY A 332 -5.97 1.00 0.55
C GLY A 332 -6.21 2.42 1.04
N ASN A 333 -6.40 2.61 2.34
CA ASN A 333 -6.63 3.86 3.06
C ASN A 333 -7.89 4.63 2.59
N PRO A 334 -8.34 5.65 3.30
CA PRO A 334 -9.29 6.62 2.80
C PRO A 334 -8.76 7.30 1.52
N ALA A 335 -9.65 7.74 0.64
CA ALA A 335 -9.27 8.34 -0.63
C ALA A 335 -8.25 9.49 -0.49
N ALA A 336 -8.33 10.28 0.58
CA ALA A 336 -7.41 11.38 0.86
C ALA A 336 -5.96 10.95 1.13
N THR A 337 -5.74 9.74 1.65
CA THR A 337 -4.43 9.20 2.01
C THR A 337 -4.06 7.98 1.15
N SER A 338 -4.59 7.90 -0.05
CA SER A 338 -4.45 6.75 -0.94
C SER A 338 -2.99 6.36 -1.19
N PRO A 339 -2.65 5.07 -1.04
CA PRO A 339 -1.34 4.53 -1.41
C PRO A 339 -1.22 4.23 -2.92
N TYR A 340 -2.34 4.24 -3.64
CA TYR A 340 -2.30 4.22 -5.10
C TYR A 340 -1.74 5.53 -5.61
N THR A 341 -0.94 5.47 -6.67
CA THR A 341 -0.26 6.64 -7.24
C THR A 341 -0.24 6.58 -8.77
N VAL A 342 0.37 7.58 -9.39
CA VAL A 342 0.53 7.64 -10.84
C VAL A 342 1.97 7.50 -11.24
N ASN A 343 2.21 6.99 -12.44
CA ASN A 343 3.53 6.94 -13.04
C ASN A 343 4.07 8.37 -13.25
N ILE A 344 5.32 8.61 -12.85
CA ILE A 344 5.93 9.95 -12.89
C ILE A 344 6.03 10.54 -14.31
N ASN A 345 6.09 9.70 -15.34
CA ASN A 345 6.21 10.11 -16.73
C ASN A 345 4.84 10.25 -17.41
N SER A 346 4.04 9.18 -17.42
CA SER A 346 2.75 9.15 -18.11
C SER A 346 1.65 9.90 -17.37
N LYS A 347 1.81 10.18 -16.06
CA LYS A 347 0.80 10.78 -15.17
C LYS A 347 -0.48 9.93 -15.05
N LYS A 348 -0.42 8.65 -15.41
CA LYS A 348 -1.54 7.69 -15.33
C LYS A 348 -1.33 6.72 -14.19
N GLY A 349 -2.41 6.28 -13.57
CA GLY A 349 -2.41 5.30 -12.49
C GLY A 349 -3.79 4.70 -12.25
N PRO A 350 -3.92 3.76 -11.30
CA PRO A 350 -5.20 3.14 -11.00
C PRO A 350 -6.25 4.15 -10.53
N ALA A 351 -7.48 3.99 -11.01
CA ALA A 351 -8.65 4.58 -10.38
C ALA A 351 -9.23 3.55 -9.41
N TRP A 352 -9.33 3.90 -8.15
CA TRP A 352 -9.77 3.01 -7.07
C TRP A 352 -11.03 3.55 -6.42
N SER A 353 -12.01 2.67 -6.22
CA SER A 353 -13.24 2.97 -5.52
C SER A 353 -13.57 1.82 -4.56
N ASN A 354 -13.87 2.16 -3.30
CA ASN A 354 -14.35 1.18 -2.34
C ASN A 354 -15.88 1.06 -2.44
N SER A 355 -16.38 -0.18 -2.42
CA SER A 355 -17.80 -0.46 -2.33
C SER A 355 -18.15 -1.06 -0.96
N LEU A 356 -19.42 -1.35 -0.75
CA LEU A 356 -19.86 -2.09 0.43
C LEU A 356 -19.33 -3.52 0.39
N PHE A 357 -19.32 -4.16 1.55
CA PHE A 357 -18.77 -5.51 1.70
C PHE A 357 -19.52 -6.55 0.87
N GLU A 358 -20.84 -6.39 0.74
CA GLU A 358 -21.73 -7.32 0.07
C GLU A 358 -21.88 -7.12 -1.44
N ASP A 359 -21.69 -5.90 -1.98
CA ASP A 359 -22.08 -5.52 -3.35
C ASP A 359 -20.91 -5.27 -4.32
N ASN A 360 -19.70 -5.60 -3.91
CA ASN A 360 -18.49 -5.24 -4.68
C ASN A 360 -18.44 -5.89 -6.07
N ALA A 361 -18.95 -7.10 -6.22
CA ALA A 361 -18.97 -7.77 -7.51
C ALA A 361 -19.85 -6.99 -8.51
N GLU A 362 -21.04 -6.61 -8.09
CA GLU A 362 -21.99 -5.83 -8.87
C GLU A 362 -21.49 -4.42 -9.16
N HIS A 363 -20.81 -3.78 -8.19
CA HIS A 363 -20.19 -2.49 -8.38
C HIS A 363 -19.10 -2.55 -9.46
N GLY A 364 -18.24 -3.57 -9.44
CA GLY A 364 -17.22 -3.78 -10.46
C GLY A 364 -17.81 -4.11 -11.85
N LEU A 365 -18.87 -4.90 -11.89
CA LEU A 365 -19.61 -5.13 -13.13
C LEU A 365 -20.20 -3.82 -13.69
N GLY A 366 -20.79 -3.01 -12.83
CA GLY A 366 -21.32 -1.69 -13.20
C GLY A 366 -20.24 -0.76 -13.76
N MET A 367 -19.03 -0.78 -13.18
CA MET A 367 -17.88 -0.03 -13.70
C MET A 367 -17.49 -0.49 -15.12
N GLU A 368 -17.46 -1.80 -15.40
CA GLU A 368 -17.15 -2.33 -16.73
C GLU A 368 -18.22 -1.93 -17.74
N VAL A 369 -19.48 -2.20 -17.43
CA VAL A 369 -20.60 -1.91 -18.34
C VAL A 369 -20.72 -0.41 -18.63
N GLY A 370 -20.59 0.43 -17.59
CA GLY A 370 -20.71 1.89 -17.74
C GLY A 370 -19.57 2.48 -18.57
N GLN A 371 -18.31 2.12 -18.28
CA GLN A 371 -17.17 2.64 -19.02
C GLN A 371 -17.13 2.12 -20.46
N ARG A 372 -17.50 0.87 -20.70
CA ARG A 372 -17.63 0.30 -22.04
C ARG A 372 -18.68 1.05 -22.86
N TYR A 373 -19.86 1.30 -22.29
CA TYR A 373 -20.91 2.05 -22.97
C TYR A 373 -20.45 3.45 -23.41
N LEU A 374 -19.79 4.19 -22.53
CA LEU A 374 -19.25 5.51 -22.85
C LEU A 374 -18.15 5.46 -23.91
N ARG A 375 -17.32 4.42 -23.84
CA ARG A 375 -16.26 4.17 -24.81
C ARG A 375 -16.81 3.83 -26.18
N ASP A 376 -17.81 2.95 -26.26
CA ASP A 376 -18.42 2.54 -27.50
C ASP A 376 -19.10 3.74 -28.22
N GLN A 377 -19.77 4.61 -27.46
CA GLN A 377 -20.29 5.87 -28.00
C GLN A 377 -19.17 6.75 -28.61
N ALA A 378 -18.05 6.89 -27.90
CA ALA A 378 -16.91 7.67 -28.39
C ALA A 378 -16.31 7.04 -29.66
N ILE A 379 -16.21 5.71 -29.71
CA ILE A 379 -15.74 4.95 -30.90
C ILE A 379 -16.65 5.16 -32.10
N GLU A 380 -17.96 5.10 -31.93
CA GLU A 380 -18.90 5.36 -33.05
C GLU A 380 -18.76 6.77 -33.59
N LEU A 381 -18.62 7.78 -32.73
CA LEU A 381 -18.36 9.15 -33.17
C LEU A 381 -17.01 9.27 -33.90
N VAL A 382 -15.96 8.59 -33.48
CA VAL A 382 -14.66 8.55 -34.19
C VAL A 382 -14.83 7.96 -35.59
N LYS A 383 -15.58 6.87 -35.75
CA LYS A 383 -15.89 6.26 -37.06
C LYS A 383 -16.66 7.23 -37.96
N GLU A 384 -17.66 7.92 -37.42
CA GLU A 384 -18.44 8.90 -38.17
C GLU A 384 -17.59 10.09 -38.64
N ILE A 385 -16.67 10.59 -37.78
CA ILE A 385 -15.74 11.67 -38.18
C ILE A 385 -14.80 11.18 -39.28
N ALA A 386 -14.23 9.97 -39.14
CA ALA A 386 -13.29 9.39 -40.10
C ALA A 386 -13.97 9.14 -41.49
N ALA A 387 -15.23 8.80 -41.49
CA ALA A 387 -16.02 8.60 -42.73
C ALA A 387 -16.42 9.92 -43.44
N SER A 388 -16.25 11.07 -42.77
CA SER A 388 -16.60 12.37 -43.32
C SER A 388 -15.64 12.80 -44.43
N ASP A 389 -16.15 13.46 -45.45
CA ASP A 389 -15.35 14.09 -46.51
C ASP A 389 -14.47 15.24 -46.00
N LYS A 390 -14.77 15.76 -44.79
CA LYS A 390 -14.00 16.82 -44.12
C LYS A 390 -12.85 16.29 -43.30
N ALA A 391 -12.74 14.97 -43.09
CA ALA A 391 -11.69 14.37 -42.31
C ALA A 391 -10.35 14.41 -43.07
N THR A 392 -9.31 14.89 -42.40
CA THR A 392 -7.93 14.91 -42.95
C THR A 392 -7.39 13.48 -43.12
N ALA A 393 -6.39 13.31 -43.96
CA ALA A 393 -5.70 12.02 -44.12
C ALA A 393 -5.05 11.56 -42.83
N GLU A 394 -4.47 12.52 -42.06
CA GLU A 394 -3.84 12.28 -40.77
C GLU A 394 -4.86 11.78 -39.73
N PHE A 395 -6.05 12.40 -39.66
CA PHE A 395 -7.10 11.95 -38.76
C PHE A 395 -7.56 10.53 -39.12
N LYS A 396 -7.78 10.23 -40.40
CA LYS A 396 -8.18 8.88 -40.84
C LYS A 396 -7.16 7.83 -40.47
N ALA A 397 -5.85 8.12 -40.71
CA ALA A 397 -4.78 7.20 -40.37
C ALA A 397 -4.68 6.96 -38.83
N ALA A 398 -4.87 8.00 -38.01
CA ALA A 398 -4.88 7.87 -36.55
C ALA A 398 -6.10 7.08 -36.06
N ALA A 399 -7.29 7.32 -36.64
CA ALA A 399 -8.51 6.61 -36.31
C ALA A 399 -8.40 5.12 -36.70
N ASP A 400 -7.89 4.79 -37.89
CA ASP A 400 -7.69 3.41 -38.33
C ASP A 400 -6.75 2.66 -37.39
N LYS A 401 -5.62 3.27 -37.01
CA LYS A 401 -4.66 2.65 -36.08
C LYS A 401 -5.24 2.44 -34.68
N PHE A 402 -6.02 3.41 -34.19
CA PHE A 402 -6.75 3.29 -32.92
C PHE A 402 -7.77 2.14 -32.98
N LEU A 403 -8.56 2.04 -34.03
CA LEU A 403 -9.59 1.02 -34.22
C LEU A 403 -8.98 -0.39 -34.36
N GLU A 404 -7.83 -0.51 -35.03
CA GLU A 404 -7.07 -1.77 -35.14
C GLU A 404 -6.63 -2.31 -33.77
N THR A 405 -6.26 -1.42 -32.86
CA THR A 405 -5.68 -1.77 -31.55
C THR A 405 -6.68 -1.65 -30.39
N LYS A 406 -7.91 -1.25 -30.64
CA LYS A 406 -8.89 -0.83 -29.60
C LYS A 406 -9.14 -1.86 -28.49
N ASP A 407 -8.92 -3.15 -28.74
CA ASP A 407 -9.17 -4.23 -27.77
C ASP A 407 -7.91 -4.66 -27.00
N ASP A 408 -6.75 -4.12 -27.34
CA ASP A 408 -5.48 -4.40 -26.65
C ASP A 408 -5.10 -3.23 -25.74
N THR A 409 -5.05 -3.47 -24.44
CA THR A 409 -4.77 -2.45 -23.40
C THR A 409 -3.41 -1.77 -23.58
N LYS A 410 -2.36 -2.51 -23.98
CA LYS A 410 -1.01 -1.96 -24.16
C LYS A 410 -0.81 -1.35 -25.56
N ALA A 411 -1.21 -2.07 -26.59
CA ALA A 411 -1.05 -1.62 -27.98
C ALA A 411 -1.90 -0.38 -28.30
N ASN A 412 -2.99 -0.16 -27.57
CA ASN A 412 -3.90 0.97 -27.79
C ASN A 412 -3.41 2.30 -27.19
N VAL A 413 -2.35 2.32 -26.37
CA VAL A 413 -1.90 3.53 -25.64
C VAL A 413 -1.43 4.62 -26.60
N GLU A 414 -0.46 4.33 -27.46
CA GLU A 414 0.08 5.29 -28.43
C GLU A 414 -0.95 5.70 -29.48
N PRO A 415 -1.72 4.77 -30.11
CA PRO A 415 -2.79 5.13 -31.04
C PRO A 415 -3.87 6.02 -30.44
N THR A 416 -4.24 5.78 -29.17
CA THR A 416 -5.19 6.65 -28.44
C THR A 416 -4.63 8.07 -28.31
N THR A 417 -3.37 8.21 -27.95
CA THR A 417 -2.71 9.53 -27.79
C THR A 417 -2.66 10.27 -29.14
N ALA A 418 -2.30 9.57 -30.22
CA ALA A 418 -2.29 10.14 -31.56
C ALA A 418 -3.68 10.57 -32.01
N LEU A 419 -4.70 9.75 -31.77
CA LEU A 419 -6.09 10.08 -32.10
C LEU A 419 -6.57 11.32 -31.34
N ILE A 420 -6.28 11.42 -30.05
CA ILE A 420 -6.66 12.60 -29.23
C ILE A 420 -6.05 13.88 -29.82
N ALA A 421 -4.78 13.85 -30.24
CA ALA A 421 -4.14 15.01 -30.88
C ALA A 421 -4.84 15.44 -32.17
N GLU A 422 -5.29 14.49 -33.00
CA GLU A 422 -6.04 14.79 -34.22
C GLU A 422 -7.48 15.26 -33.90
N LEU A 423 -8.13 14.73 -32.88
CA LEU A 423 -9.43 15.20 -32.38
C LEU A 423 -9.33 16.66 -31.90
N GLU A 424 -8.28 17.04 -31.22
CA GLU A 424 -8.04 18.42 -30.75
C GLU A 424 -7.91 19.38 -31.96
N LYS A 425 -7.17 19.00 -32.99
CA LYS A 425 -7.07 19.79 -34.25
C LYS A 425 -8.41 19.93 -34.94
N ALA A 426 -9.18 18.84 -35.06
CA ALA A 426 -10.49 18.85 -35.68
C ALA A 426 -11.50 19.68 -34.88
N ALA A 427 -11.46 19.62 -33.54
CA ALA A 427 -12.31 20.45 -32.69
C ALA A 427 -11.96 21.94 -32.80
N ALA A 428 -10.69 22.30 -32.90
CA ALA A 428 -10.23 23.66 -33.14
C ALA A 428 -10.70 24.19 -34.52
N ALA A 429 -10.81 23.30 -35.53
CA ALA A 429 -11.38 23.60 -36.83
C ALA A 429 -12.93 23.66 -36.86
N GLY A 430 -13.59 23.49 -35.69
CA GLY A 430 -15.05 23.61 -35.56
C GLY A 430 -15.84 22.31 -35.70
N CYS A 431 -15.20 21.15 -35.57
CA CYS A 431 -15.90 19.86 -35.57
C CYS A 431 -16.59 19.59 -34.23
N GLU A 432 -17.89 19.71 -34.13
CA GLU A 432 -18.65 19.49 -32.89
C GLU A 432 -18.56 18.04 -32.37
N LYS A 433 -18.59 17.06 -33.29
CA LYS A 433 -18.41 15.64 -32.90
C LYS A 433 -17.03 15.40 -32.22
N SER A 434 -15.99 16.06 -32.74
CA SER A 434 -14.65 15.97 -32.08
C SER A 434 -14.68 16.55 -30.67
N LYS A 435 -15.39 17.64 -30.41
CA LYS A 435 -15.56 18.19 -29.06
C LYS A 435 -16.30 17.20 -28.14
N GLU A 436 -17.34 16.52 -28.67
CA GLU A 436 -18.07 15.52 -27.89
C GLU A 436 -17.18 14.31 -27.53
N VAL A 437 -16.35 13.82 -28.47
CA VAL A 437 -15.38 12.76 -28.20
C VAL A 437 -14.37 13.21 -27.18
N LEU A 438 -13.84 14.43 -27.31
CA LEU A 438 -12.87 14.98 -26.36
C LEU A 438 -13.43 15.13 -24.94
N ALA A 439 -14.72 15.41 -24.79
CA ALA A 439 -15.39 15.40 -23.47
C ALA A 439 -15.41 14.00 -22.83
N LYS A 440 -15.24 12.95 -23.63
CA LYS A 440 -15.17 11.54 -23.21
C LYS A 440 -13.77 10.94 -23.42
N LYS A 441 -12.73 11.76 -23.64
CA LYS A 441 -11.38 11.28 -24.04
C LYS A 441 -10.76 10.26 -23.08
N ASP A 442 -11.09 10.35 -21.80
CA ASP A 442 -10.55 9.46 -20.77
C ASP A 442 -11.08 8.02 -20.91
N TYR A 443 -12.19 7.82 -21.61
CA TYR A 443 -12.75 6.50 -21.93
C TYR A 443 -12.18 5.89 -23.22
N LEU A 444 -11.52 6.64 -24.11
CA LEU A 444 -11.01 6.12 -25.38
C LEU A 444 -10.01 4.98 -25.20
N GLY A 445 -9.03 5.15 -24.32
CA GLY A 445 -8.04 4.12 -24.05
C GLY A 445 -8.68 2.89 -23.39
N LYS A 446 -8.30 1.68 -23.87
CA LYS A 446 -8.79 0.42 -23.28
C LYS A 446 -8.32 0.32 -21.83
N LYS A 447 -9.25 0.15 -20.91
CA LYS A 447 -9.00 -0.09 -19.49
C LYS A 447 -9.23 -1.56 -19.15
N SER A 448 -8.60 -2.01 -18.06
CA SER A 448 -8.93 -3.27 -17.40
C SER A 448 -9.67 -2.97 -16.10
N VAL A 449 -10.79 -3.66 -15.88
CA VAL A 449 -11.56 -3.54 -14.64
C VAL A 449 -11.20 -4.71 -13.73
N TRP A 450 -10.87 -4.40 -12.48
CA TRP A 450 -10.45 -5.33 -11.45
C TRP A 450 -11.38 -5.23 -10.25
N ILE A 451 -11.83 -6.37 -9.77
CA ILE A 451 -12.66 -6.51 -8.59
C ILE A 451 -11.80 -7.13 -7.48
N PHE A 452 -11.46 -6.34 -6.46
CA PHE A 452 -10.59 -6.75 -5.35
C PHE A 452 -11.42 -7.00 -4.10
N GLY A 453 -11.09 -8.06 -3.36
CA GLY A 453 -11.68 -8.30 -2.05
C GLY A 453 -11.13 -9.54 -1.37
N GLY A 454 -11.38 -9.66 -0.07
CA GLY A 454 -10.97 -10.81 0.75
C GLY A 454 -11.91 -12.01 0.59
N ASP A 455 -11.55 -13.08 1.27
CA ASP A 455 -12.33 -14.33 1.28
C ASP A 455 -13.71 -14.16 1.93
N GLY A 456 -13.85 -13.34 2.96
CA GLY A 456 -15.16 -13.06 3.57
C GLY A 456 -16.17 -12.47 2.59
N TRP A 457 -15.70 -11.63 1.67
CA TRP A 457 -16.52 -11.17 0.54
C TRP A 457 -16.78 -12.29 -0.47
N ALA A 458 -15.72 -12.87 -1.03
CA ALA A 458 -15.83 -13.74 -2.20
C ALA A 458 -16.42 -15.13 -1.89
N TYR A 459 -16.18 -15.68 -0.71
CA TYR A 459 -16.66 -17.01 -0.31
C TYR A 459 -18.01 -16.98 0.41
N ASP A 460 -18.32 -15.85 1.07
CA ASP A 460 -19.47 -15.73 1.97
C ASP A 460 -20.48 -14.70 1.47
N ILE A 461 -20.39 -13.47 1.96
CA ILE A 461 -21.48 -12.48 1.82
C ILE A 461 -21.68 -11.99 0.40
N GLY A 462 -20.60 -11.79 -0.38
CA GLY A 462 -20.63 -11.33 -1.77
C GLY A 462 -20.65 -12.44 -2.80
N PHE A 463 -20.70 -13.73 -2.37
CA PHE A 463 -20.59 -14.85 -3.30
C PHE A 463 -21.69 -14.87 -4.37
N GLY A 464 -22.93 -14.56 -4.00
CA GLY A 464 -24.04 -14.56 -4.96
C GLY A 464 -23.85 -13.57 -6.10
N GLY A 465 -23.39 -12.35 -5.78
CA GLY A 465 -23.05 -11.35 -6.78
C GLY A 465 -21.83 -11.74 -7.62
N LEU A 466 -20.79 -12.28 -6.98
CA LEU A 466 -19.61 -12.78 -7.67
C LEU A 466 -19.96 -13.91 -8.66
N ASP A 467 -20.77 -14.85 -8.26
CA ASP A 467 -21.26 -15.94 -9.10
C ASP A 467 -21.99 -15.40 -10.33
N HIS A 468 -22.89 -14.42 -10.14
CA HIS A 468 -23.59 -13.76 -11.24
C HIS A 468 -22.63 -13.02 -12.19
N VAL A 469 -21.64 -12.32 -11.65
CA VAL A 469 -20.62 -11.62 -12.46
C VAL A 469 -19.81 -12.60 -13.30
N LEU A 470 -19.40 -13.74 -12.73
CA LEU A 470 -18.71 -14.80 -13.48
C LEU A 470 -19.62 -15.38 -14.58
N ALA A 471 -20.91 -15.58 -14.27
CA ALA A 471 -21.90 -16.08 -15.23
C ALA A 471 -22.18 -15.10 -16.38
N SER A 472 -21.98 -13.80 -16.18
CA SER A 472 -22.26 -12.77 -17.19
C SER A 472 -21.33 -12.84 -18.42
N GLY A 473 -20.13 -13.41 -18.27
CA GLY A 473 -19.11 -13.46 -19.31
C GLY A 473 -18.51 -12.08 -19.66
N GLU A 474 -18.73 -11.06 -18.81
CA GLU A 474 -18.17 -9.72 -18.99
C GLU A 474 -16.65 -9.68 -18.76
N ASN A 475 -15.98 -8.73 -19.40
CA ASN A 475 -14.53 -8.62 -19.39
C ASN A 475 -14.01 -7.97 -18.10
N VAL A 476 -14.10 -8.68 -16.98
CA VAL A 476 -13.62 -8.26 -15.66
C VAL A 476 -12.56 -9.21 -15.14
N ASN A 477 -11.66 -8.69 -14.30
CA ASN A 477 -10.67 -9.46 -13.58
C ASN A 477 -11.04 -9.48 -12.10
N VAL A 478 -11.12 -10.66 -11.50
CA VAL A 478 -11.43 -10.81 -10.08
C VAL A 478 -10.17 -11.23 -9.35
N MET A 479 -9.78 -10.46 -8.34
CA MET A 479 -8.65 -10.76 -7.46
C MET A 479 -9.15 -11.02 -6.04
N VAL A 480 -9.14 -12.28 -5.64
CA VAL A 480 -9.52 -12.68 -4.28
C VAL A 480 -8.26 -12.81 -3.44
N PHE A 481 -8.16 -12.00 -2.39
CA PHE A 481 -7.13 -12.14 -1.35
C PHE A 481 -7.62 -13.16 -0.32
N ASP A 482 -7.25 -14.42 -0.53
CA ASP A 482 -7.68 -15.55 0.30
C ASP A 482 -6.77 -15.66 1.54
N THR A 483 -7.19 -15.06 2.63
CA THR A 483 -6.51 -15.08 3.92
C THR A 483 -7.06 -16.15 4.86
N GLU A 484 -8.00 -16.98 4.38
CA GLU A 484 -8.61 -18.12 5.07
C GLU A 484 -9.48 -17.74 6.28
N MET A 485 -9.67 -16.45 6.55
CA MET A 485 -10.52 -15.92 7.61
C MET A 485 -10.92 -14.46 7.35
N TYR A 486 -11.94 -13.96 8.04
CA TYR A 486 -12.23 -12.52 8.11
C TYR A 486 -11.12 -11.81 8.89
N SER A 487 -10.04 -11.41 8.23
CA SER A 487 -8.83 -10.94 8.90
C SER A 487 -9.02 -9.58 9.56
N ASN A 488 -9.57 -8.60 8.84
CA ASN A 488 -9.69 -7.22 9.30
C ASN A 488 -10.63 -7.06 10.50
N THR A 489 -11.71 -7.82 10.54
CA THR A 489 -12.74 -7.74 11.59
C THR A 489 -12.35 -8.44 12.87
N GLY A 490 -11.37 -9.34 12.86
CA GLY A 490 -10.85 -9.98 14.07
C GLY A 490 -10.63 -11.49 13.99
N GLY A 491 -10.47 -12.07 12.81
CA GLY A 491 -10.10 -13.49 12.66
C GLY A 491 -11.26 -14.46 12.79
N GLN A 492 -12.44 -14.09 12.27
CA GLN A 492 -13.60 -14.97 12.26
C GLN A 492 -13.47 -16.03 11.16
N ALA A 493 -13.99 -17.23 11.42
CA ALA A 493 -14.04 -18.30 10.43
C ALA A 493 -14.89 -17.89 9.22
N SER A 494 -14.33 -18.13 8.01
CA SER A 494 -15.04 -17.98 6.73
C SER A 494 -15.25 -19.35 6.08
N LYS A 495 -15.94 -19.40 4.94
CA LYS A 495 -15.98 -20.63 4.11
C LYS A 495 -14.63 -20.96 3.47
N ALA A 496 -13.68 -20.00 3.46
CA ALA A 496 -12.30 -20.21 3.05
C ALA A 496 -11.42 -20.84 4.13
N SER A 497 -11.83 -20.82 5.40
CA SER A 497 -11.05 -21.43 6.49
C SER A 497 -10.97 -22.96 6.32
N ASN A 498 -9.80 -23.52 6.60
CA ASN A 498 -9.54 -24.95 6.45
C ASN A 498 -10.23 -25.77 7.56
N ILE A 499 -10.45 -27.05 7.30
CA ILE A 499 -10.92 -27.98 8.34
C ILE A 499 -9.90 -28.05 9.49
N GLY A 500 -10.39 -27.97 10.72
CA GLY A 500 -9.57 -27.98 11.93
C GLY A 500 -8.93 -26.61 12.27
N GLU A 501 -9.07 -25.60 11.43
CA GLU A 501 -8.54 -24.27 11.69
C GLU A 501 -9.25 -23.59 12.86
N VAL A 502 -8.47 -23.05 13.80
CA VAL A 502 -8.97 -22.35 15.00
C VAL A 502 -9.11 -20.87 14.71
N CYS A 503 -10.35 -20.40 14.66
CA CYS A 503 -10.72 -19.01 14.40
C CYS A 503 -11.76 -18.54 15.42
N GLN A 504 -12.12 -17.27 15.40
CA GLN A 504 -13.32 -16.79 16.09
C GLN A 504 -14.54 -17.53 15.52
N PHE A 505 -15.47 -17.94 16.38
CA PHE A 505 -16.63 -18.81 16.11
C PHE A 505 -16.29 -20.26 15.74
N ALA A 506 -15.02 -20.62 15.70
CA ALA A 506 -14.52 -21.99 15.51
C ALA A 506 -13.40 -22.31 16.51
N ALA A 507 -13.62 -22.03 17.81
CA ALA A 507 -12.62 -22.17 18.87
C ALA A 507 -12.12 -23.62 19.09
N ALA A 508 -12.92 -24.64 18.73
CA ALA A 508 -12.56 -26.06 18.76
C ALA A 508 -12.00 -26.57 17.41
N GLY A 509 -11.83 -25.69 16.45
CA GLY A 509 -11.49 -26.00 15.05
C GLY A 509 -12.75 -26.06 14.16
N LYS A 510 -12.60 -25.56 12.93
CA LYS A 510 -13.68 -25.60 11.94
C LYS A 510 -14.01 -27.05 11.56
N GLU A 511 -15.28 -27.43 11.61
CA GLU A 511 -15.74 -28.80 11.38
C GLU A 511 -15.91 -29.15 9.90
N THR A 512 -16.09 -28.13 9.03
CA THR A 512 -16.34 -28.29 7.59
C THR A 512 -15.12 -27.96 6.75
N SER A 513 -15.00 -28.60 5.60
CA SER A 513 -13.93 -28.32 4.61
C SER A 513 -14.03 -26.92 4.03
N LYS A 514 -12.90 -26.42 3.53
CA LYS A 514 -12.82 -25.18 2.75
C LYS A 514 -13.69 -25.30 1.49
N LYS A 515 -14.49 -24.27 1.20
CA LYS A 515 -15.21 -24.12 -0.07
C LYS A 515 -14.19 -23.94 -1.19
N SER A 516 -14.34 -24.66 -2.29
CA SER A 516 -13.48 -24.49 -3.46
C SER A 516 -14.07 -23.45 -4.41
N LEU A 517 -13.71 -22.18 -4.22
CA LEU A 517 -14.15 -21.10 -5.09
C LEU A 517 -13.60 -21.26 -6.52
N SER A 518 -12.36 -21.74 -6.63
CA SER A 518 -11.71 -21.99 -7.92
C SER A 518 -12.46 -23.04 -8.75
N GLU A 519 -12.87 -24.16 -8.16
CA GLU A 519 -13.63 -25.20 -8.86
C GLU A 519 -15.01 -24.70 -9.30
N ILE A 520 -15.68 -23.90 -8.46
CA ILE A 520 -16.96 -23.28 -8.82
C ILE A 520 -16.77 -22.35 -10.04
N ALA A 521 -15.76 -21.48 -10.02
CA ALA A 521 -15.47 -20.60 -11.14
C ALA A 521 -15.10 -21.37 -12.43
N MET A 522 -14.32 -22.46 -12.31
CA MET A 522 -13.97 -23.34 -13.44
C MET A 522 -15.19 -24.02 -14.05
N SER A 523 -16.27 -24.25 -13.29
CA SER A 523 -17.49 -24.89 -13.78
C SER A 523 -18.19 -24.12 -14.90
N TYR A 524 -17.94 -22.82 -15.02
CA TYR A 524 -18.45 -22.00 -16.14
C TYR A 524 -17.80 -22.31 -17.49
N GLY A 525 -16.60 -22.93 -17.50
CA GLY A 525 -15.90 -23.39 -18.71
C GLY A 525 -15.20 -22.28 -19.52
N TYR A 526 -15.57 -21.03 -19.38
CA TYR A 526 -14.95 -19.86 -20.04
C TYR A 526 -14.23 -18.92 -19.08
N VAL A 527 -14.28 -19.18 -17.78
CA VAL A 527 -13.55 -18.38 -16.79
C VAL A 527 -12.12 -18.93 -16.65
N TYR A 528 -11.12 -18.08 -16.88
CA TYR A 528 -9.74 -18.41 -16.58
C TYR A 528 -9.49 -18.29 -15.07
N VAL A 529 -9.01 -19.36 -14.44
CA VAL A 529 -8.78 -19.41 -12.99
C VAL A 529 -7.32 -19.71 -12.70
N ALA A 530 -6.69 -18.87 -11.88
CA ALA A 530 -5.30 -19.03 -11.47
C ALA A 530 -5.17 -18.90 -9.95
N PRO A 531 -5.18 -20.00 -9.18
CA PRO A 531 -4.81 -19.97 -7.77
C PRO A 531 -3.31 -19.74 -7.65
N VAL A 532 -2.91 -18.70 -6.92
CA VAL A 532 -1.52 -18.28 -6.76
C VAL A 532 -1.16 -18.22 -5.28
N SER A 533 0.01 -18.74 -4.91
CA SER A 533 0.56 -18.61 -3.57
C SER A 533 2.04 -18.24 -3.63
N TYR A 534 2.60 -17.70 -2.55
CA TYR A 534 4.04 -17.47 -2.44
C TYR A 534 4.86 -18.76 -2.65
N THR A 535 4.32 -19.89 -2.24
CA THR A 535 4.96 -21.19 -2.46
C THR A 535 5.12 -21.49 -3.95
N HIS A 536 4.10 -21.18 -4.75
CA HIS A 536 4.17 -21.37 -6.21
C HIS A 536 5.14 -20.38 -6.88
N LEU A 537 5.24 -19.15 -6.39
CA LEU A 537 6.21 -18.19 -6.89
C LEU A 537 7.65 -18.63 -6.63
N ARG A 538 7.91 -19.36 -5.53
CA ARG A 538 9.20 -19.97 -5.24
C ARG A 538 9.48 -21.24 -6.06
N ALA A 539 8.47 -22.03 -6.36
CA ALA A 539 8.65 -23.30 -7.08
C ALA A 539 9.16 -23.10 -8.52
N HIS A 540 8.84 -21.99 -9.15
CA HIS A 540 9.35 -21.65 -10.49
C HIS A 540 10.82 -21.19 -10.50
N GLU A 541 11.42 -20.96 -9.33
CA GLU A 541 12.84 -20.58 -9.21
C GLU A 541 13.78 -21.78 -8.97
N THR A 542 13.22 -22.96 -8.76
CA THR A 542 13.99 -24.17 -8.37
C THR A 542 14.07 -25.25 -9.45
N GLU A 543 13.50 -25.03 -10.64
CA GLU A 543 13.65 -25.94 -11.79
C GLU A 543 14.54 -25.37 -12.90
#